data_fdbf034c81b2891e03f9dbc8a47f2930
#
_entry.id   fdbf034c81b2891e03f9dbc8a47f2930
#
_cell.length_a   1.000
_cell.length_b   1.000
_cell.length_c   1.000
_cell.angle_alpha   90.00
_cell.angle_beta   90.00
_cell.angle_gamma   90.00
#
_symmetry.space_group_name_H-M   'P 1'
#
loop_
_entity.id
_entity.type
_entity.pdbx_description
1 polymer ?
#
loop_
_entity_poly.entity_id
_entity_poly.type
_entity_poly.pdbx_seq_one_letter_code
_entity_poly.pdbx_strand_id
1 'polypeptide(L)'
;MRANAAIFVLPATTDGQQGPVASWVSTAGWARATERLLGAVWIVTPSGLLDPEGAADRGSNVQLSSDTASPWRRRLPTIAKTAVKDLRGWQRARRFRVNQIGPWTGRDIGFVWQRHELFHTAGLDLARALGVPSVVFAPATLVWESEQWAVGRPGWGRRLERIAERPALTRADLVACGSDLVAEQALRIGVDRSRILVTPTGVDLDRFAERGDAGPLRRRLGLAERFVVGWVGSFRPFHALDLAVDAVSGIPDAALLLVGDGPERSRIERLARDRRVHAVFTGTVPHAEMPRYLAAMDVGLVLARPDQAFHYSPLKLAEYLAAGLPVLAPRVAQLTSRLTDGVEALLVPAGDPGALAASLRRLHDDPGARRRIGAAARAAATDRWSWDHEVERVMAVLGRLRTGSDQQEPGF
;
A
#
# COMPACT_ATOMS: atom_id res chain seq x y z
N MET A 1 -26.77 -21.78 3.04
CA MET A 1 -26.88 -20.54 2.22
C MET A 1 -25.47 -20.04 1.98
N ARG A 2 -25.16 -19.53 0.81
CA ARG A 2 -23.84 -18.92 0.55
C ARG A 2 -23.86 -17.49 1.09
N ALA A 3 -22.84 -17.09 1.84
CA ALA A 3 -22.68 -15.72 2.31
C ALA A 3 -22.86 -14.72 1.15
N ASN A 4 -23.60 -13.64 1.39
CA ASN A 4 -23.91 -12.63 0.39
C ASN A 4 -23.46 -11.22 0.77
N ALA A 5 -22.71 -11.08 1.86
CA ALA A 5 -22.19 -9.79 2.30
C ALA A 5 -20.95 -9.90 3.21
N ALA A 6 -20.23 -8.79 3.37
CA ALA A 6 -19.14 -8.65 4.35
C ALA A 6 -19.18 -7.25 5.00
N ILE A 7 -18.53 -7.13 6.17
CA ILE A 7 -18.42 -5.86 6.89
C ILE A 7 -16.93 -5.52 7.02
N PHE A 8 -16.57 -4.32 6.63
CA PHE A 8 -15.22 -3.78 6.74
C PHE A 8 -15.17 -2.76 7.88
N VAL A 9 -14.14 -2.85 8.73
CA VAL A 9 -13.94 -1.93 9.84
C VAL A 9 -12.61 -1.22 9.64
N LEU A 10 -12.68 0.09 9.46
CA LEU A 10 -11.53 0.97 9.29
C LEU A 10 -11.45 1.93 10.49
N PRO A 11 -10.76 1.52 11.60
CA PRO A 11 -10.91 2.19 12.89
C PRO A 11 -10.12 3.49 13.02
N ALA A 12 -9.12 3.72 12.18
CA ALA A 12 -8.28 4.90 12.23
C ALA A 12 -8.49 5.79 11.01
N THR A 13 -9.69 6.32 10.86
CA THR A 13 -9.88 7.47 10.00
C THR A 13 -9.74 8.72 10.87
N THR A 14 -8.67 9.45 10.70
CA THR A 14 -8.62 10.82 11.19
C THR A 14 -9.63 11.63 10.39
N ASP A 15 -10.60 12.24 11.08
CA ASP A 15 -11.56 13.13 10.45
C ASP A 15 -10.86 14.11 9.51
N GLY A 16 -11.18 13.99 8.26
CA GLY A 16 -11.15 15.05 7.27
C GLY A 16 -9.84 15.31 6.54
N GLN A 17 -8.64 14.92 6.98
CA GLN A 17 -7.45 15.43 6.30
C GLN A 17 -6.13 14.62 6.33
N GLN A 18 -5.99 13.53 7.05
CA GLN A 18 -4.64 12.98 7.28
C GLN A 18 -4.51 11.44 7.35
N GLY A 19 -5.43 10.69 6.81
CA GLY A 19 -5.20 9.26 6.59
C GLY A 19 -4.23 9.08 5.40
N PRO A 20 -3.28 8.12 5.44
CA PRO A 20 -2.49 7.83 4.25
C PRO A 20 -3.43 7.44 3.09
N VAL A 21 -3.28 8.07 1.93
CA VAL A 21 -4.04 7.75 0.70
C VAL A 21 -4.07 6.23 0.46
N ALA A 22 -2.93 5.57 0.66
CA ALA A 22 -2.79 4.13 0.51
C ALA A 22 -3.74 3.32 1.42
N SER A 23 -4.12 3.81 2.60
CA SER A 23 -5.07 3.12 3.47
C SER A 23 -6.48 3.11 2.90
N TRP A 24 -6.92 4.23 2.34
CA TRP A 24 -8.22 4.34 1.68
C TRP A 24 -8.26 3.54 0.39
N VAL A 25 -7.24 3.69 -0.47
CA VAL A 25 -7.14 2.97 -1.75
C VAL A 25 -7.12 1.46 -1.53
N SER A 26 -6.33 0.96 -0.57
CA SER A 26 -6.29 -0.47 -0.28
C SER A 26 -7.61 -0.99 0.32
N THR A 27 -8.23 -0.23 1.24
CA THR A 27 -9.53 -0.64 1.81
C THR A 27 -10.64 -0.65 0.76
N ALA A 28 -10.71 0.36 -0.10
CA ALA A 28 -11.65 0.41 -1.21
C ALA A 28 -11.41 -0.74 -2.21
N GLY A 29 -10.16 -1.05 -2.51
CA GLY A 29 -9.80 -2.18 -3.38
C GLY A 29 -10.28 -3.52 -2.83
N TRP A 30 -9.97 -3.81 -1.56
CA TRP A 30 -10.46 -4.99 -0.85
C TRP A 30 -12.01 -5.04 -0.84
N ALA A 31 -12.66 -3.92 -0.52
CA ALA A 31 -14.11 -3.85 -0.39
C ALA A 31 -14.82 -4.06 -1.73
N ARG A 32 -14.37 -3.41 -2.82
CA ARG A 32 -14.92 -3.59 -4.17
C ARG A 32 -14.79 -5.03 -4.67
N ALA A 33 -13.61 -5.64 -4.51
CA ALA A 33 -13.39 -7.03 -4.88
C ALA A 33 -14.31 -7.97 -4.08
N THR A 34 -14.46 -7.72 -2.78
CA THR A 34 -15.38 -8.48 -1.94
C THR A 34 -16.84 -8.27 -2.35
N GLU A 35 -17.25 -7.06 -2.72
CA GLU A 35 -18.60 -6.75 -3.18
C GLU A 35 -18.92 -7.45 -4.50
N ARG A 36 -17.96 -7.49 -5.46
CA ARG A 36 -18.13 -8.30 -6.70
C ARG A 36 -18.33 -9.78 -6.42
N LEU A 37 -17.64 -10.31 -5.41
CA LEU A 37 -17.70 -11.74 -5.07
C LEU A 37 -18.94 -12.11 -4.25
N LEU A 38 -19.36 -11.29 -3.30
CA LEU A 38 -20.42 -11.58 -2.33
C LEU A 38 -21.73 -10.84 -2.61
N GLY A 39 -21.69 -9.63 -3.18
CA GLY A 39 -22.87 -8.84 -3.51
C GLY A 39 -23.06 -7.58 -2.67
N ALA A 40 -22.63 -7.53 -1.40
CA ALA A 40 -22.75 -6.32 -0.58
C ALA A 40 -21.57 -6.16 0.40
N VAL A 41 -21.13 -4.91 0.58
CA VAL A 41 -20.08 -4.53 1.55
C VAL A 41 -20.43 -3.20 2.20
N TRP A 42 -20.24 -3.10 3.52
CA TRP A 42 -20.29 -1.85 4.29
C TRP A 42 -18.95 -1.60 4.94
N ILE A 43 -18.48 -0.35 4.87
CA ILE A 43 -17.26 0.10 5.52
C ILE A 43 -17.62 0.97 6.71
N VAL A 44 -17.36 0.46 7.91
CA VAL A 44 -17.59 1.16 9.17
C VAL A 44 -16.36 1.98 9.53
N THR A 45 -16.55 3.27 9.73
CA THR A 45 -15.49 4.22 10.12
C THR A 45 -15.91 5.01 11.35
N PRO A 46 -15.00 5.71 12.04
CA PRO A 46 -15.37 6.63 13.12
C PRO A 46 -16.32 7.77 12.70
N SER A 47 -16.32 8.12 11.43
CA SER A 47 -17.19 9.17 10.86
C SER A 47 -18.49 8.66 10.27
N GLY A 48 -18.75 7.34 10.34
CA GLY A 48 -19.98 6.72 9.83
C GLY A 48 -19.74 5.57 8.86
N LEU A 49 -20.81 5.20 8.18
CA LEU A 49 -20.83 4.14 7.17
C LEU A 49 -20.46 4.71 5.80
N LEU A 50 -19.73 3.92 5.04
CA LEU A 50 -19.40 4.15 3.64
C LEU A 50 -19.67 2.87 2.85
N ASP A 51 -19.93 3.04 1.57
CA ASP A 51 -19.79 1.99 0.56
C ASP A 51 -18.37 1.98 -0.02
N PRO A 52 -18.00 1.00 -0.85
CA PRO A 52 -16.67 0.94 -1.46
C PRO A 52 -16.32 2.16 -2.32
N GLU A 53 -17.29 2.78 -2.99
CA GLU A 53 -17.09 3.98 -3.81
C GLU A 53 -16.79 5.20 -2.93
N GLY A 54 -17.55 5.43 -1.88
CA GLY A 54 -17.30 6.50 -0.91
C GLY A 54 -15.94 6.40 -0.23
N ALA A 55 -15.42 5.17 -0.03
CA ALA A 55 -14.07 4.97 0.46
C ALA A 55 -13.01 5.34 -0.59
N ALA A 56 -13.26 5.02 -1.86
CA ALA A 56 -12.37 5.38 -2.98
C ALA A 56 -12.32 6.89 -3.19
N ASP A 57 -13.46 7.56 -3.10
CA ASP A 57 -13.57 9.02 -3.22
C ASP A 57 -12.79 9.73 -2.11
N ARG A 58 -12.85 9.21 -0.88
CA ARG A 58 -12.00 9.73 0.21
C ARG A 58 -10.51 9.54 -0.08
N GLY A 59 -10.10 8.40 -0.63
CA GLY A 59 -8.74 8.17 -1.07
C GLY A 59 -8.28 9.15 -2.15
N SER A 60 -9.18 9.52 -3.06
CA SER A 60 -8.90 10.47 -4.14
C SER A 60 -8.78 11.93 -3.66
N ASN A 61 -9.48 12.29 -2.59
CA ASN A 61 -9.60 13.66 -2.09
C ASN A 61 -8.70 13.96 -0.87
N VAL A 62 -7.82 13.06 -0.46
CA VAL A 62 -6.88 13.32 0.63
C VAL A 62 -5.88 14.40 0.20
N GLN A 63 -6.12 15.64 0.60
CA GLN A 63 -5.11 16.67 0.55
C GLN A 63 -4.10 16.41 1.69
N LEU A 64 -2.84 16.22 1.34
CA LEU A 64 -1.75 16.25 2.31
C LEU A 64 -1.67 17.69 2.84
N SER A 65 -2.39 17.98 3.93
CA SER A 65 -2.30 19.29 4.56
C SER A 65 -0.86 19.51 4.98
N SER A 66 -0.27 20.61 4.52
CA SER A 66 0.93 21.18 5.11
C SER A 66 0.72 21.25 6.63
N ASP A 67 1.64 20.66 7.36
CA ASP A 67 1.66 20.49 8.82
C ASP A 67 1.03 21.69 9.59
N THR A 68 -0.29 21.62 9.82
CA THR A 68 -1.02 22.57 10.67
C THR A 68 -0.84 22.26 12.16
N ALA A 69 0.21 21.51 12.51
CA ALA A 69 0.54 21.27 13.89
C ALA A 69 0.72 22.58 14.62
N SER A 70 -0.07 22.77 15.68
CA SER A 70 0.04 23.90 16.61
C SER A 70 1.50 24.19 16.95
N PRO A 71 1.91 25.49 17.03
CA PRO A 71 3.32 25.88 17.20
C PRO A 71 4.03 25.20 18.38
N TRP A 72 3.33 24.90 19.47
CA TRP A 72 3.90 24.20 20.61
C TRP A 72 4.23 22.72 20.31
N ARG A 73 3.45 22.07 19.43
CA ARG A 73 3.70 20.67 19.02
C ARG A 73 4.98 20.53 18.20
N ARG A 74 5.34 21.54 17.40
CA ARG A 74 6.58 21.53 16.62
C ARG A 74 7.82 21.49 17.52
N ARG A 75 7.74 22.05 18.73
CA ARG A 75 8.82 22.13 19.71
C ARG A 75 9.02 20.85 20.55
N LEU A 76 8.05 19.93 20.57
CA LEU A 76 8.18 18.70 21.34
C LEU A 76 9.22 17.75 20.71
N PRO A 77 10.05 17.07 21.54
CA PRO A 77 10.89 15.95 21.06
C PRO A 77 10.06 14.86 20.39
N THR A 78 10.65 14.16 19.43
CA THR A 78 9.96 13.07 18.68
C THR A 78 9.34 12.02 19.61
N ILE A 79 10.05 11.65 20.68
CA ILE A 79 9.57 10.71 21.70
C ILE A 79 8.26 11.19 22.34
N ALA A 80 8.21 12.47 22.75
CA ALA A 80 7.01 13.05 23.36
C ALA A 80 5.84 13.10 22.37
N LYS A 81 6.11 13.42 21.09
CA LYS A 81 5.09 13.37 20.01
C LYS A 81 4.53 11.98 19.86
N THR A 82 5.40 10.95 19.90
CA THR A 82 5.01 9.55 19.78
C THR A 82 4.14 9.12 20.98
N ALA A 83 4.53 9.46 22.20
CA ALA A 83 3.76 9.13 23.40
C ALA A 83 2.36 9.78 23.37
N VAL A 84 2.27 11.05 22.96
CA VAL A 84 0.98 11.74 22.78
C VAL A 84 0.14 11.09 21.68
N LYS A 85 0.75 10.64 20.59
CA LYS A 85 0.07 9.91 19.51
C LYS A 85 -0.51 8.58 20.04
N ASP A 86 0.28 7.80 20.79
CA ASP A 86 -0.15 6.53 21.36
C ASP A 86 -1.31 6.71 22.36
N LEU A 87 -1.23 7.72 23.25
CA LEU A 87 -2.30 8.04 24.19
C LEU A 87 -3.61 8.41 23.47
N ARG A 88 -3.52 9.24 22.44
CA ARG A 88 -4.70 9.62 21.63
C ARG A 88 -5.27 8.45 20.86
N GLY A 89 -4.40 7.55 20.35
CA GLY A 89 -4.81 6.31 19.72
C GLY A 89 -5.64 5.46 20.69
N TRP A 90 -5.14 5.26 21.92
CA TRP A 90 -5.85 4.56 22.96
C TRP A 90 -7.21 5.21 23.33
N GLN A 91 -7.26 6.53 23.49
CA GLN A 91 -8.51 7.25 23.79
C GLN A 91 -9.54 7.10 22.66
N ARG A 92 -9.11 7.18 21.40
CA ARG A 92 -9.99 6.98 20.23
C ARG A 92 -10.50 5.54 20.16
N ALA A 93 -9.63 4.57 20.36
CA ALA A 93 -10.01 3.16 20.34
C ALA A 93 -11.06 2.82 21.41
N ARG A 94 -10.96 3.41 22.59
CA ARG A 94 -11.97 3.23 23.67
C ARG A 94 -13.34 3.78 23.33
N ARG A 95 -13.42 4.79 22.46
CA ARG A 95 -14.67 5.43 22.02
C ARG A 95 -15.27 4.76 20.79
N PHE A 96 -14.44 4.11 19.99
CA PHE A 96 -14.90 3.48 18.75
C PHE A 96 -15.55 2.12 19.07
N ARG A 97 -16.83 2.01 18.74
CA ARG A 97 -17.61 0.79 18.85
C ARG A 97 -18.38 0.57 17.57
N VAL A 98 -18.57 -0.67 17.18
CA VAL A 98 -19.41 -1.06 16.05
C VAL A 98 -20.64 -1.78 16.60
N ASN A 99 -21.82 -1.28 16.24
CA ASN A 99 -23.08 -1.88 16.65
C ASN A 99 -23.30 -3.21 15.90
N GLN A 100 -23.92 -4.18 16.56
CA GLN A 100 -24.34 -5.44 15.93
C GLN A 100 -25.49 -5.23 14.95
N ILE A 101 -26.36 -4.26 15.22
CA ILE A 101 -27.49 -3.88 14.38
C ILE A 101 -27.03 -2.78 13.42
N GLY A 102 -27.25 -2.99 12.14
CA GLY A 102 -26.87 -2.08 11.08
C GLY A 102 -27.56 -2.43 9.77
N PRO A 103 -27.17 -1.82 8.66
CA PRO A 103 -27.77 -2.12 7.35
C PRO A 103 -27.51 -3.55 6.86
N TRP A 104 -26.64 -4.29 7.55
CA TRP A 104 -26.35 -5.70 7.34
C TRP A 104 -27.30 -6.65 8.09
N THR A 105 -28.22 -6.12 8.91
CA THR A 105 -29.20 -6.94 9.66
C THR A 105 -30.09 -7.73 8.68
N GLY A 106 -30.17 -9.05 8.90
CA GLY A 106 -30.89 -9.96 8.01
C GLY A 106 -30.11 -10.42 6.76
N ARG A 107 -28.86 -10.03 6.63
CA ARG A 107 -27.95 -10.54 5.60
C ARG A 107 -27.13 -11.73 6.10
N ASP A 108 -26.73 -12.59 5.18
CA ASP A 108 -25.80 -13.69 5.47
C ASP A 108 -24.36 -13.19 5.36
N ILE A 109 -23.78 -12.78 6.50
CA ILE A 109 -22.44 -12.19 6.56
C ILE A 109 -21.40 -13.31 6.47
N GLY A 110 -20.49 -13.21 5.48
CA GLY A 110 -19.41 -14.16 5.29
C GLY A 110 -18.26 -13.99 6.27
N PHE A 111 -17.86 -12.76 6.51
CA PHE A 111 -16.79 -12.40 7.44
C PHE A 111 -16.82 -10.91 7.81
N VAL A 112 -16.09 -10.56 8.88
CA VAL A 112 -15.75 -9.17 9.20
C VAL A 112 -14.26 -8.94 8.95
N TRP A 113 -13.95 -7.98 8.11
CA TRP A 113 -12.58 -7.55 7.83
C TRP A 113 -12.25 -6.29 8.63
N GLN A 114 -11.07 -6.26 9.27
CA GLN A 114 -10.59 -5.08 9.99
C GLN A 114 -9.18 -4.73 9.55
N ARG A 115 -8.94 -3.46 9.20
CA ARG A 115 -7.58 -2.97 9.06
C ARG A 115 -6.90 -2.94 10.43
N HIS A 116 -5.67 -3.45 10.47
CA HIS A 116 -4.88 -3.45 11.70
C HIS A 116 -4.53 -2.02 12.14
N GLU A 117 -4.85 -1.72 13.40
CA GLU A 117 -4.50 -0.47 14.08
C GLU A 117 -4.29 -0.74 15.57
N LEU A 118 -3.38 0.03 16.21
CA LEU A 118 -3.10 -0.14 17.63
C LEU A 118 -4.35 0.10 18.48
N PHE A 119 -4.58 -0.76 19.47
CA PHE A 119 -5.70 -0.74 20.42
C PHE A 119 -7.07 -1.11 19.86
N HIS A 120 -7.20 -1.39 18.58
CA HIS A 120 -8.50 -1.62 17.94
C HIS A 120 -8.81 -3.10 17.76
N THR A 121 -9.94 -3.54 18.34
CA THR A 121 -10.51 -4.89 18.20
C THR A 121 -11.99 -4.87 17.83
N ALA A 122 -12.54 -3.72 17.50
CA ALA A 122 -13.98 -3.52 17.29
C ALA A 122 -14.58 -4.44 16.20
N GLY A 123 -13.82 -4.70 15.10
CA GLY A 123 -14.22 -5.63 14.06
C GLY A 123 -14.24 -7.08 14.54
N LEU A 124 -13.27 -7.48 15.37
CA LEU A 124 -13.23 -8.82 15.96
C LEU A 124 -14.38 -9.04 16.94
N ASP A 125 -14.68 -8.00 17.72
CA ASP A 125 -15.79 -8.06 18.67
C ASP A 125 -17.14 -8.14 17.93
N LEU A 126 -17.28 -7.42 16.81
CA LEU A 126 -18.44 -7.54 15.92
C LEU A 126 -18.53 -8.93 15.28
N ALA A 127 -17.42 -9.46 14.75
CA ALA A 127 -17.39 -10.79 14.12
C ALA A 127 -17.86 -11.87 15.10
N ARG A 128 -17.34 -11.82 16.33
CA ARG A 128 -17.76 -12.73 17.41
C ARG A 128 -19.24 -12.60 17.71
N ALA A 129 -19.77 -11.38 17.80
CA ALA A 129 -21.15 -11.13 18.09
C ALA A 129 -22.11 -11.62 16.99
N LEU A 130 -21.66 -11.60 15.75
CA LEU A 130 -22.39 -12.11 14.57
C LEU A 130 -22.15 -13.62 14.33
N GLY A 131 -21.21 -14.25 15.04
CA GLY A 131 -20.85 -15.67 14.86
C GLY A 131 -20.18 -15.95 13.51
N VAL A 132 -19.42 -14.97 12.96
CA VAL A 132 -18.75 -15.07 11.66
C VAL A 132 -17.23 -14.92 11.81
N PRO A 133 -16.42 -15.42 10.86
CA PRO A 133 -14.97 -15.26 10.89
C PRO A 133 -14.54 -13.79 10.86
N SER A 134 -13.40 -13.52 11.52
CA SER A 134 -12.70 -12.24 11.51
C SER A 134 -11.42 -12.31 10.68
N VAL A 135 -11.20 -11.32 9.82
CA VAL A 135 -9.96 -11.13 9.06
C VAL A 135 -9.30 -9.83 9.50
N VAL A 136 -8.06 -9.88 9.97
CA VAL A 136 -7.27 -8.68 10.24
C VAL A 136 -6.26 -8.48 9.12
N PHE A 137 -6.40 -7.40 8.36
CA PHE A 137 -5.42 -7.01 7.37
C PHE A 137 -4.31 -6.18 8.03
N ALA A 138 -3.11 -6.74 8.08
CA ALA A 138 -1.92 -6.15 8.63
C ALA A 138 -0.93 -5.78 7.50
N PRO A 139 -0.95 -4.55 6.97
CA PRO A 139 0.06 -4.10 6.00
C PRO A 139 1.45 -4.03 6.64
N ALA A 140 1.51 -3.86 7.95
CA ALA A 140 2.69 -3.93 8.80
C ALA A 140 2.28 -4.23 10.26
N THR A 141 3.23 -4.72 11.07
CA THR A 141 3.13 -4.65 12.53
C THR A 141 3.64 -3.29 12.97
N LEU A 142 2.75 -2.48 13.57
CA LEU A 142 2.92 -1.02 13.68
C LEU A 142 4.02 -0.60 14.67
N VAL A 143 4.23 -1.38 15.74
CA VAL A 143 5.30 -1.08 16.70
C VAL A 143 6.65 -1.33 16.05
N TRP A 144 6.86 -2.51 15.46
CA TRP A 144 8.08 -2.86 14.74
C TRP A 144 8.34 -1.91 13.54
N GLU A 145 7.32 -1.64 12.72
CA GLU A 145 7.44 -0.71 11.59
C GLU A 145 7.95 0.67 12.04
N SER A 146 7.42 1.19 13.14
CA SER A 146 7.85 2.50 13.64
C SER A 146 9.32 2.54 14.06
N GLU A 147 9.87 1.42 14.52
CA GLU A 147 11.30 1.28 14.80
C GLU A 147 12.13 1.34 13.51
N GLN A 148 11.65 0.70 12.43
CA GLN A 148 12.30 0.78 11.11
C GLN A 148 12.35 2.22 10.56
N TRP A 149 11.40 3.06 10.94
CA TRP A 149 11.33 4.48 10.56
C TRP A 149 12.02 5.42 11.55
N ALA A 150 12.86 4.91 12.44
CA ALA A 150 13.50 5.68 13.53
C ALA A 150 12.50 6.45 14.43
N VAL A 151 11.25 5.99 14.51
CA VAL A 151 10.22 6.51 15.43
C VAL A 151 10.11 5.55 16.62
N GLY A 152 11.22 5.45 17.37
CA GLY A 152 11.32 4.52 18.49
C GLY A 152 10.38 4.87 19.65
N ARG A 153 10.06 3.82 20.41
CA ARG A 153 9.30 3.89 21.68
C ARG A 153 10.17 3.37 22.83
N PRO A 154 11.19 4.13 23.25
CA PRO A 154 12.14 3.67 24.27
C PRO A 154 11.42 3.39 25.59
N GLY A 155 11.57 2.16 26.09
CA GLY A 155 11.00 1.71 27.35
C GLY A 155 9.53 1.27 27.33
N TRP A 156 8.71 1.70 26.35
CA TRP A 156 7.30 1.25 26.32
C TRP A 156 6.90 0.48 25.04
N GLY A 157 7.74 0.38 24.02
CA GLY A 157 7.41 -0.28 22.75
C GLY A 157 6.94 -1.72 22.94
N ARG A 158 7.70 -2.56 23.65
CA ARG A 158 7.31 -3.96 23.94
C ARG A 158 6.00 -4.07 24.74
N ARG A 159 5.76 -3.14 25.66
CA ARG A 159 4.51 -3.12 26.41
C ARG A 159 3.35 -2.74 25.50
N LEU A 160 3.56 -1.77 24.64
CA LEU A 160 2.58 -1.33 23.65
C LEU A 160 2.24 -2.46 22.66
N GLU A 161 3.24 -3.16 22.12
CA GLU A 161 3.03 -4.34 21.29
C GLU A 161 2.13 -5.36 22.01
N ARG A 162 2.46 -5.69 23.25
CA ARG A 162 1.72 -6.70 24.04
C ARG A 162 0.27 -6.31 24.31
N ILE A 163 -0.03 -5.03 24.63
CA ILE A 163 -1.38 -4.60 25.04
C ILE A 163 -2.21 -3.98 23.93
N ALA A 164 -1.57 -3.43 22.90
CA ALA A 164 -2.25 -2.65 21.86
C ALA A 164 -2.23 -3.30 20.49
N GLU A 165 -1.26 -4.15 20.18
CA GLU A 165 -1.09 -4.76 18.87
C GLU A 165 -1.43 -6.26 18.88
N ARG A 166 -0.77 -7.02 19.77
CA ARG A 166 -0.96 -8.46 19.92
C ARG A 166 -2.41 -8.91 20.01
N PRO A 167 -3.30 -8.28 20.83
CA PRO A 167 -4.68 -8.77 20.99
C PRO A 167 -5.50 -8.77 19.70
N ALA A 168 -5.28 -7.82 18.81
CA ALA A 168 -5.96 -7.78 17.51
C ALA A 168 -5.47 -8.91 16.60
N LEU A 169 -4.15 -9.15 16.55
CA LEU A 169 -3.56 -10.14 15.67
C LEU A 169 -3.80 -11.58 16.15
N THR A 170 -3.62 -11.86 17.45
CA THR A 170 -3.73 -13.24 17.99
C THR A 170 -5.18 -13.72 18.15
N ARG A 171 -6.16 -12.81 18.21
CA ARG A 171 -7.59 -13.16 18.33
C ARG A 171 -8.28 -13.31 16.98
N ALA A 172 -7.69 -12.81 15.90
CA ALA A 172 -8.24 -12.93 14.55
C ALA A 172 -8.29 -14.39 14.09
N ASP A 173 -9.33 -14.78 13.37
CA ASP A 173 -9.40 -16.10 12.74
C ASP A 173 -8.41 -16.20 11.57
N LEU A 174 -8.17 -15.09 10.87
CA LEU A 174 -7.17 -14.98 9.82
C LEU A 174 -6.45 -13.62 9.90
N VAL A 175 -5.12 -13.65 9.80
CA VAL A 175 -4.28 -12.45 9.67
C VAL A 175 -3.74 -12.40 8.23
N ALA A 176 -4.24 -11.43 7.47
CA ALA A 176 -3.80 -11.14 6.11
C ALA A 176 -2.60 -10.18 6.15
N CYS A 177 -1.39 -10.68 5.96
CA CYS A 177 -0.14 -9.94 6.08
C CYS A 177 0.29 -9.36 4.73
N GLY A 178 0.68 -8.08 4.69
CA GLY A 178 1.09 -7.40 3.46
C GLY A 178 2.37 -7.93 2.82
N SER A 179 3.18 -8.71 3.56
CA SER A 179 4.43 -9.30 3.08
C SER A 179 4.89 -10.46 3.96
N ASP A 180 5.88 -11.22 3.47
CA ASP A 180 6.52 -12.30 4.23
C ASP A 180 7.18 -11.78 5.52
N LEU A 181 7.86 -10.64 5.46
CA LEU A 181 8.43 -10.00 6.65
C LEU A 181 7.35 -9.62 7.69
N VAL A 182 6.20 -9.16 7.27
CA VAL A 182 5.08 -8.88 8.18
C VAL A 182 4.51 -10.18 8.75
N ALA A 183 4.46 -11.26 7.96
CA ALA A 183 4.06 -12.57 8.44
C ALA A 183 5.02 -13.12 9.51
N GLU A 184 6.34 -12.98 9.30
CA GLU A 184 7.35 -13.33 10.31
C GLU A 184 7.19 -12.52 11.61
N GLN A 185 6.88 -11.23 11.49
CA GLN A 185 6.61 -10.40 12.67
C GLN A 185 5.31 -10.84 13.38
N ALA A 186 4.27 -11.22 12.64
CA ALA A 186 3.03 -11.74 13.22
C ALA A 186 3.28 -13.06 13.98
N LEU A 187 4.08 -13.98 13.42
CA LEU A 187 4.54 -15.20 14.11
C LEU A 187 5.27 -14.86 15.41
N ARG A 188 6.20 -13.91 15.38
CA ARG A 188 6.96 -13.47 16.55
C ARG A 188 6.06 -12.87 17.65
N ILE A 189 5.01 -12.16 17.27
CA ILE A 189 4.00 -11.62 18.19
C ILE A 189 3.16 -12.76 18.81
N GLY A 190 3.13 -13.95 18.21
CA GLY A 190 2.45 -15.14 18.69
C GLY A 190 1.14 -15.47 17.96
N VAL A 191 1.03 -15.04 16.70
CA VAL A 191 -0.03 -15.51 15.80
C VAL A 191 0.32 -16.93 15.34
N ASP A 192 -0.65 -17.83 15.32
CA ASP A 192 -0.49 -19.19 14.84
C ASP A 192 -0.23 -19.18 13.30
N ARG A 193 0.70 -20.02 12.83
CA ARG A 193 1.06 -20.10 11.41
C ARG A 193 -0.15 -20.42 10.51
N SER A 194 -1.02 -21.29 10.97
CA SER A 194 -2.23 -21.71 10.27
C SER A 194 -3.23 -20.57 10.03
N ARG A 195 -3.10 -19.48 10.79
CA ARG A 195 -3.94 -18.28 10.70
C ARG A 195 -3.27 -17.12 9.95
N ILE A 196 -2.13 -17.34 9.32
CA ILE A 196 -1.42 -16.31 8.56
C ILE A 196 -1.53 -16.58 7.07
N LEU A 197 -1.97 -15.58 6.32
CA LEU A 197 -1.93 -15.56 4.87
C LEU A 197 -1.19 -14.31 4.39
N VAL A 198 -0.17 -14.46 3.55
CA VAL A 198 0.49 -13.32 2.92
C VAL A 198 -0.36 -12.83 1.76
N THR A 199 -0.87 -11.61 1.89
CA THR A 199 -1.76 -10.94 0.93
C THR A 199 -1.15 -9.59 0.54
N PRO A 200 -0.32 -9.53 -0.49
CA PRO A 200 0.25 -8.27 -0.95
C PRO A 200 -0.81 -7.29 -1.41
N THR A 201 -0.38 -6.06 -1.62
CA THR A 201 -1.24 -5.04 -2.19
C THR A 201 -1.66 -5.41 -3.61
N GLY A 202 -2.96 -5.51 -3.82
CA GLY A 202 -3.56 -5.71 -5.13
C GLY A 202 -3.77 -4.40 -5.88
N VAL A 203 -4.31 -4.50 -7.09
CA VAL A 203 -4.71 -3.38 -7.93
C VAL A 203 -6.11 -3.61 -8.50
N ASP A 204 -6.82 -2.53 -8.76
CA ASP A 204 -8.07 -2.54 -9.52
C ASP A 204 -7.70 -2.53 -11.01
N LEU A 205 -7.77 -3.70 -11.65
CA LEU A 205 -7.33 -3.89 -13.04
C LEU A 205 -8.12 -3.03 -14.02
N ASP A 206 -9.42 -2.87 -13.81
CA ASP A 206 -10.30 -2.11 -14.72
C ASP A 206 -9.89 -0.64 -14.78
N ARG A 207 -9.48 -0.09 -13.64
CA ARG A 207 -9.00 1.30 -13.56
C ARG A 207 -7.75 1.56 -14.39
N PHE A 208 -6.88 0.56 -14.53
CA PHE A 208 -5.60 0.67 -15.27
C PHE A 208 -5.64 -0.05 -16.62
N ALA A 209 -6.82 -0.55 -17.04
CA ALA A 209 -6.99 -1.30 -18.28
C ALA A 209 -6.62 -0.47 -19.51
N GLU A 210 -7.05 0.78 -19.54
CA GLU A 210 -6.80 1.70 -20.64
C GLU A 210 -5.75 2.74 -20.24
N ARG A 211 -4.63 2.76 -20.97
CA ARG A 211 -3.59 3.77 -20.76
C ARG A 211 -4.02 5.19 -21.17
N GLY A 212 -5.03 5.31 -22.02
CA GLY A 212 -5.46 6.59 -22.58
C GLY A 212 -4.39 7.29 -23.44
N ASP A 213 -4.74 8.41 -24.05
CA ASP A 213 -3.77 9.25 -24.76
C ASP A 213 -2.96 10.11 -23.78
N ALA A 214 -1.67 9.82 -23.67
CA ALA A 214 -0.72 10.56 -22.83
C ALA A 214 -0.23 11.87 -23.48
N GLY A 215 -0.42 12.04 -24.77
CA GLY A 215 0.13 13.17 -25.55
C GLY A 215 -0.25 14.55 -24.99
N PRO A 216 -1.52 14.83 -24.69
CA PRO A 216 -1.91 16.12 -24.12
C PRO A 216 -1.26 16.39 -22.75
N LEU A 217 -1.14 15.37 -21.89
CA LEU A 217 -0.49 15.53 -20.59
C LEU A 217 1.01 15.73 -20.73
N ARG A 218 1.69 14.95 -21.58
CA ARG A 218 3.12 15.12 -21.86
C ARG A 218 3.43 16.52 -22.41
N ARG A 219 2.64 17.04 -23.36
CA ARG A 219 2.81 18.41 -23.88
C ARG A 219 2.65 19.45 -22.78
N ARG A 220 1.59 19.36 -21.98
CA ARG A 220 1.34 20.28 -20.85
C ARG A 220 2.49 20.30 -19.84
N LEU A 221 3.13 19.15 -19.61
CA LEU A 221 4.22 19.00 -18.66
C LEU A 221 5.62 19.23 -19.26
N GLY A 222 5.73 19.56 -20.56
CA GLY A 222 7.03 19.73 -21.24
C GLY A 222 7.81 18.43 -21.42
N LEU A 223 7.11 17.29 -21.55
CA LEU A 223 7.68 15.93 -21.62
C LEU A 223 7.48 15.25 -22.98
N ALA A 224 6.96 15.94 -24.00
CA ALA A 224 6.51 15.35 -25.27
C ALA A 224 7.60 14.49 -25.93
N GLU A 225 8.81 15.03 -26.06
CA GLU A 225 9.93 14.41 -26.77
C GLU A 225 10.96 13.77 -25.80
N ARG A 226 10.56 13.46 -24.56
CA ARG A 226 11.49 12.98 -23.56
C ARG A 226 11.26 11.51 -23.22
N PHE A 227 12.33 10.83 -22.82
CA PHE A 227 12.24 9.56 -22.13
C PHE A 227 11.83 9.82 -20.67
N VAL A 228 10.60 9.46 -20.31
CA VAL A 228 9.99 9.82 -19.03
C VAL A 228 10.15 8.70 -18.00
N VAL A 229 10.99 8.94 -17.02
CA VAL A 229 11.15 8.07 -15.86
C VAL A 229 10.23 8.55 -14.75
N GLY A 230 9.31 7.71 -14.34
CA GLY A 230 8.23 8.07 -13.42
C GLY A 230 8.38 7.48 -12.01
N TRP A 231 7.92 8.25 -11.03
CA TRP A 231 7.75 7.75 -9.67
C TRP A 231 6.49 8.36 -9.04
N VAL A 232 5.75 7.55 -8.23
CA VAL A 232 4.51 7.95 -7.57
C VAL A 232 4.61 7.69 -6.07
N GLY A 233 4.18 8.64 -5.25
CA GLY A 233 3.99 8.43 -3.81
C GLY A 233 4.31 9.64 -2.93
N SER A 234 4.42 9.42 -1.62
CA SER A 234 4.81 10.42 -0.65
C SER A 234 6.34 10.59 -0.63
N PHE A 235 6.82 11.83 -0.67
CA PHE A 235 8.27 12.11 -0.66
C PHE A 235 8.85 11.95 0.73
N ARG A 236 9.05 10.69 1.15
CA ARG A 236 9.64 10.31 2.43
C ARG A 236 11.11 9.89 2.26
N PRO A 237 11.97 10.04 3.28
CA PRO A 237 13.39 9.67 3.20
C PRO A 237 13.64 8.23 2.75
N PHE A 238 12.80 7.29 3.18
CA PHE A 238 12.92 5.88 2.83
C PHE A 238 12.56 5.55 1.38
N HIS A 239 11.99 6.48 0.62
CA HIS A 239 11.73 6.29 -0.81
C HIS A 239 12.96 6.54 -1.69
N ALA A 240 14.08 7.00 -1.13
CA ALA A 240 15.37 7.12 -1.81
C ALA A 240 15.31 7.83 -3.18
N LEU A 241 14.52 8.92 -3.29
CA LEU A 241 14.30 9.64 -4.56
C LEU A 241 15.58 10.29 -5.12
N ASP A 242 16.58 10.52 -4.30
CA ASP A 242 17.92 10.94 -4.71
C ASP A 242 18.55 9.96 -5.70
N LEU A 243 18.35 8.64 -5.52
CA LEU A 243 18.85 7.63 -6.47
C LEU A 243 18.26 7.80 -7.87
N ALA A 244 16.97 8.21 -7.97
CA ALA A 244 16.33 8.47 -9.25
C ALA A 244 16.96 9.69 -9.95
N VAL A 245 17.24 10.76 -9.20
CA VAL A 245 17.87 11.97 -9.74
C VAL A 245 19.28 11.65 -10.25
N ASP A 246 20.08 10.95 -9.43
CA ASP A 246 21.45 10.58 -9.81
C ASP A 246 21.47 9.63 -11.01
N ALA A 247 20.56 8.65 -11.07
CA ALA A 247 20.49 7.71 -12.19
C ALA A 247 20.08 8.35 -13.53
N VAL A 248 19.16 9.31 -13.48
CA VAL A 248 18.65 9.98 -14.70
C VAL A 248 19.63 11.06 -15.21
N SER A 249 20.47 11.63 -14.35
CA SER A 249 21.36 12.76 -14.70
C SER A 249 22.33 12.48 -15.85
N GLY A 250 22.63 11.23 -16.16
CA GLY A 250 23.53 10.83 -17.25
C GLY A 250 22.83 10.23 -18.48
N ILE A 251 21.50 10.41 -18.62
CA ILE A 251 20.74 9.87 -19.75
C ILE A 251 20.26 11.03 -20.62
N PRO A 252 20.68 11.11 -21.90
CA PRO A 252 20.22 12.15 -22.82
C PRO A 252 18.69 12.15 -22.92
N ASP A 253 18.11 13.34 -23.05
CA ASP A 253 16.66 13.55 -23.23
C ASP A 253 15.75 12.89 -22.20
N ALA A 254 16.31 12.36 -21.11
CA ALA A 254 15.51 11.82 -20.01
C ALA A 254 14.92 12.94 -19.14
N ALA A 255 13.77 12.64 -18.57
CA ALA A 255 13.10 13.48 -17.59
C ALA A 255 12.52 12.64 -16.45
N LEU A 256 12.46 13.23 -15.26
CA LEU A 256 11.74 12.67 -14.13
C LEU A 256 10.33 13.24 -14.05
N LEU A 257 9.33 12.36 -13.94
CA LEU A 257 7.96 12.71 -13.58
C LEU A 257 7.67 12.20 -12.16
N LEU A 258 7.65 13.11 -11.19
CA LEU A 258 7.49 12.81 -9.78
C LEU A 258 6.08 13.21 -9.33
N VAL A 259 5.20 12.20 -9.17
CA VAL A 259 3.79 12.40 -8.82
C VAL A 259 3.62 12.21 -7.32
N GLY A 260 3.20 13.25 -6.63
CA GLY A 260 3.03 13.26 -5.18
C GLY A 260 3.73 14.41 -4.49
N ASP A 261 3.74 14.35 -3.16
CA ASP A 261 4.33 15.40 -2.33
C ASP A 261 4.85 14.82 -0.99
N GLY A 262 5.63 15.61 -0.25
CA GLY A 262 6.10 15.21 1.08
C GLY A 262 7.35 15.95 1.55
N PRO A 263 7.87 15.59 2.73
CA PRO A 263 8.92 16.36 3.41
C PRO A 263 10.23 16.47 2.62
N GLU A 264 10.55 15.51 1.74
CA GLU A 264 11.77 15.51 0.93
C GLU A 264 11.68 16.37 -0.34
N ARG A 265 10.49 16.86 -0.70
CA ARG A 265 10.26 17.57 -1.97
C ARG A 265 11.31 18.64 -2.25
N SER A 266 11.47 19.61 -1.33
CA SER A 266 12.40 20.72 -1.52
C SER A 266 13.86 20.27 -1.63
N ARG A 267 14.24 19.16 -0.96
CA ARG A 267 15.58 18.57 -1.09
C ARG A 267 15.77 17.96 -2.49
N ILE A 268 14.79 17.21 -2.98
CA ILE A 268 14.87 16.56 -4.28
C ILE A 268 14.80 17.59 -5.42
N GLU A 269 14.01 18.65 -5.29
CA GLU A 269 13.99 19.76 -6.25
C GLU A 269 15.35 20.46 -6.36
N ARG A 270 16.03 20.71 -5.24
CA ARG A 270 17.41 21.26 -5.27
C ARG A 270 18.37 20.29 -5.94
N LEU A 271 18.35 19.02 -5.55
CA LEU A 271 19.24 18.01 -6.12
C LEU A 271 19.04 17.89 -7.65
N ALA A 272 17.80 17.89 -8.13
CA ALA A 272 17.51 17.83 -9.56
C ALA A 272 18.09 19.04 -10.32
N ARG A 273 17.99 20.25 -9.75
CA ARG A 273 18.64 21.46 -10.32
C ARG A 273 20.15 21.34 -10.34
N ASP A 274 20.77 20.93 -9.24
CA ASP A 274 22.21 20.80 -9.11
C ASP A 274 22.79 19.78 -10.11
N ARG A 275 22.05 18.69 -10.34
CA ARG A 275 22.34 17.64 -11.35
C ARG A 275 21.91 17.99 -12.78
N ARG A 276 21.27 19.13 -12.99
CA ARG A 276 20.69 19.54 -14.29
C ARG A 276 19.70 18.52 -14.86
N VAL A 277 18.96 17.83 -14.01
CA VAL A 277 17.91 16.88 -14.41
C VAL A 277 16.62 17.64 -14.70
N HIS A 278 16.03 17.40 -15.87
CA HIS A 278 14.67 17.87 -16.13
C HIS A 278 13.69 17.08 -15.26
N ALA A 279 13.12 17.72 -14.27
CA ALA A 279 12.21 17.07 -13.31
C ALA A 279 10.92 17.86 -13.17
N VAL A 280 9.79 17.15 -13.32
CA VAL A 280 8.45 17.67 -13.13
C VAL A 280 7.89 17.15 -11.82
N PHE A 281 7.48 18.05 -10.93
CA PHE A 281 6.87 17.76 -9.63
C PHE A 281 5.39 18.17 -9.68
N THR A 282 4.50 17.21 -9.75
CA THR A 282 3.07 17.49 -9.92
C THR A 282 2.37 17.94 -8.64
N GLY A 283 2.94 17.64 -7.48
CA GLY A 283 2.19 17.62 -6.22
C GLY A 283 1.27 16.40 -6.13
N THR A 284 0.41 16.39 -5.13
CA THR A 284 -0.59 15.34 -4.96
C THR A 284 -1.64 15.43 -6.07
N VAL A 285 -1.96 14.29 -6.67
CA VAL A 285 -3.02 14.17 -7.67
C VAL A 285 -4.11 13.21 -7.17
N PRO A 286 -5.37 13.42 -7.56
CA PRO A 286 -6.44 12.47 -7.25
C PRO A 286 -6.11 11.07 -7.79
N HIS A 287 -6.38 10.02 -7.01
CA HIS A 287 -6.07 8.65 -7.42
C HIS A 287 -6.81 8.24 -8.72
N ALA A 288 -7.98 8.81 -8.96
CA ALA A 288 -8.73 8.62 -10.21
C ALA A 288 -7.97 9.09 -11.46
N GLU A 289 -7.07 10.06 -11.32
CA GLU A 289 -6.25 10.58 -12.42
C GLU A 289 -4.95 9.78 -12.63
N MET A 290 -4.60 8.88 -11.71
CA MET A 290 -3.33 8.15 -11.74
C MET A 290 -3.09 7.41 -13.06
N PRO A 291 -4.07 6.74 -13.71
CA PRO A 291 -3.85 6.09 -15.01
C PRO A 291 -3.28 7.02 -16.07
N ARG A 292 -3.72 8.29 -16.11
CA ARG A 292 -3.23 9.30 -17.07
C ARG A 292 -1.75 9.67 -16.83
N TYR A 293 -1.36 9.76 -15.55
CA TYR A 293 0.04 10.03 -15.19
C TYR A 293 0.94 8.83 -15.48
N LEU A 294 0.47 7.61 -15.22
CA LEU A 294 1.22 6.39 -15.58
C LEU A 294 1.36 6.23 -17.09
N ALA A 295 0.33 6.59 -17.85
CA ALA A 295 0.40 6.62 -19.32
C ALA A 295 1.48 7.58 -19.84
N ALA A 296 1.76 8.66 -19.11
CA ALA A 296 2.78 9.64 -19.48
C ALA A 296 4.22 9.18 -19.18
N MET A 297 4.41 8.04 -18.49
CA MET A 297 5.71 7.48 -18.14
C MET A 297 6.14 6.40 -19.15
N ASP A 298 7.44 6.30 -19.41
CA ASP A 298 8.05 5.21 -20.18
C ASP A 298 8.56 4.08 -19.28
N VAL A 299 8.93 4.42 -18.03
CA VAL A 299 9.43 3.49 -17.01
C VAL A 299 8.98 3.95 -15.63
N GLY A 300 8.52 3.03 -14.79
CA GLY A 300 8.18 3.26 -13.40
C GLY A 300 9.29 2.82 -12.43
N LEU A 301 9.51 3.57 -11.36
CA LEU A 301 10.51 3.26 -10.35
C LEU A 301 9.90 2.84 -9.03
N VAL A 302 10.41 1.74 -8.49
CA VAL A 302 10.33 1.37 -7.07
C VAL A 302 11.75 1.40 -6.52
N LEU A 303 11.99 2.16 -5.46
CA LEU A 303 13.33 2.40 -4.93
C LEU A 303 13.42 1.96 -3.48
N ALA A 304 14.61 1.53 -3.06
CA ALA A 304 14.93 1.20 -1.68
C ALA A 304 16.42 1.46 -1.41
N ARG A 305 16.75 1.71 -0.14
CA ARG A 305 18.16 1.74 0.33
C ARG A 305 18.65 0.33 0.65
N PRO A 306 19.97 0.08 0.65
CA PRO A 306 20.52 -1.28 0.84
C PRO A 306 20.16 -1.91 2.18
N ASP A 307 20.17 -1.10 3.23
CA ASP A 307 19.98 -1.46 4.64
C ASP A 307 18.54 -1.30 5.14
N GLN A 308 17.63 -0.99 4.21
CA GLN A 308 16.23 -0.79 4.54
C GLN A 308 15.49 -2.13 4.56
N ALA A 309 14.80 -2.41 5.67
CA ALA A 309 13.81 -3.49 5.69
C ALA A 309 12.65 -3.16 4.73
N PHE A 310 12.67 -3.79 3.56
CA PHE A 310 11.62 -3.62 2.54
C PHE A 310 10.44 -4.53 2.89
N HIS A 311 9.65 -4.13 3.88
CA HIS A 311 8.57 -4.93 4.47
C HIS A 311 7.19 -4.63 3.88
N TYR A 312 7.04 -3.54 3.15
CA TYR A 312 5.76 -3.12 2.59
C TYR A 312 5.55 -3.65 1.17
N SER A 313 4.30 -3.88 0.81
CA SER A 313 3.89 -4.15 -0.57
C SER A 313 3.52 -2.81 -1.24
N PRO A 314 4.35 -2.28 -2.16
CA PRO A 314 4.12 -0.95 -2.70
C PRO A 314 2.90 -0.94 -3.65
N LEU A 315 1.86 -0.17 -3.32
CA LEU A 315 0.69 0.02 -4.19
C LEU A 315 1.10 0.44 -5.61
N LYS A 316 2.06 1.37 -5.73
CA LYS A 316 2.58 1.83 -7.02
C LYS A 316 3.12 0.71 -7.91
N LEU A 317 3.72 -0.35 -7.32
CA LEU A 317 4.23 -1.48 -8.10
C LEU A 317 3.07 -2.20 -8.80
N ALA A 318 2.03 -2.57 -8.06
CA ALA A 318 0.86 -3.22 -8.63
C ALA A 318 0.18 -2.36 -9.70
N GLU A 319 0.10 -1.04 -9.49
CA GLU A 319 -0.45 -0.08 -10.45
C GLU A 319 0.42 0.05 -11.72
N TYR A 320 1.76 0.07 -11.58
CA TYR A 320 2.67 0.09 -12.72
C TYR A 320 2.54 -1.19 -13.56
N LEU A 321 2.51 -2.35 -12.90
CA LEU A 321 2.31 -3.63 -13.58
C LEU A 321 0.97 -3.65 -14.32
N ALA A 322 -0.13 -3.26 -13.67
CA ALA A 322 -1.45 -3.23 -14.27
C ALA A 322 -1.55 -2.25 -15.44
N ALA A 323 -0.86 -1.11 -15.36
CA ALA A 323 -0.73 -0.18 -16.48
C ALA A 323 0.17 -0.70 -17.61
N GLY A 324 0.80 -1.87 -17.46
CA GLY A 324 1.78 -2.40 -18.41
C GLY A 324 3.00 -1.49 -18.57
N LEU A 325 3.37 -0.77 -17.50
CA LEU A 325 4.56 0.07 -17.46
C LEU A 325 5.77 -0.80 -17.13
N PRO A 326 6.88 -0.76 -17.88
CA PRO A 326 8.13 -1.38 -17.47
C PRO A 326 8.55 -0.85 -16.10
N VAL A 327 8.95 -1.72 -15.18
CA VAL A 327 9.32 -1.33 -13.82
C VAL A 327 10.78 -1.66 -13.55
N LEU A 328 11.50 -0.71 -12.96
CA LEU A 328 12.74 -0.99 -12.24
C LEU A 328 12.44 -1.04 -10.75
N ALA A 329 12.80 -2.16 -10.11
CA ALA A 329 12.52 -2.39 -8.70
C ALA A 329 13.76 -2.93 -7.96
N PRO A 330 13.87 -2.75 -6.63
CA PRO A 330 15.01 -3.25 -5.89
C PRO A 330 14.99 -4.78 -5.82
N ARG A 331 16.15 -5.39 -5.94
CA ARG A 331 16.35 -6.84 -5.77
C ARG A 331 16.31 -7.18 -4.28
N VAL A 332 15.12 -7.32 -3.75
CA VAL A 332 14.84 -7.70 -2.35
C VAL A 332 13.96 -8.96 -2.33
N ALA A 333 14.10 -9.79 -1.29
CA ALA A 333 13.48 -11.11 -1.21
C ALA A 333 11.98 -11.10 -1.58
N GLN A 334 11.22 -10.16 -1.03
CA GLN A 334 9.79 -10.02 -1.30
C GLN A 334 9.44 -9.77 -2.78
N LEU A 335 10.30 -9.09 -3.53
CA LEU A 335 10.06 -8.81 -4.95
C LEU A 335 10.64 -9.92 -5.83
N THR A 336 11.78 -10.51 -5.47
CA THR A 336 12.39 -11.62 -6.22
C THR A 336 11.56 -12.90 -6.17
N SER A 337 10.77 -13.10 -5.12
CA SER A 337 9.83 -14.24 -5.04
C SER A 337 8.56 -14.06 -5.88
N ARG A 338 8.29 -12.84 -6.36
CA ARG A 338 7.03 -12.49 -7.02
C ARG A 338 7.17 -11.98 -8.44
N LEU A 339 8.36 -11.53 -8.82
CA LEU A 339 8.64 -10.95 -10.14
C LEU A 339 9.78 -11.71 -10.80
N THR A 340 9.59 -12.06 -12.07
CA THR A 340 10.62 -12.65 -12.91
C THR A 340 11.50 -11.53 -13.47
N ASP A 341 12.77 -11.49 -13.02
CA ASP A 341 13.74 -10.51 -13.47
C ASP A 341 14.00 -10.59 -14.98
N GLY A 342 14.04 -9.45 -15.64
CA GLY A 342 14.22 -9.32 -17.09
C GLY A 342 12.99 -9.63 -17.92
N VAL A 343 11.91 -10.14 -17.29
CA VAL A 343 10.65 -10.50 -17.95
C VAL A 343 9.52 -9.55 -17.53
N GLU A 344 9.17 -9.50 -16.25
CA GLU A 344 8.06 -8.71 -15.72
C GLU A 344 8.52 -7.36 -15.13
N ALA A 345 9.78 -7.31 -14.71
CA ALA A 345 10.45 -6.13 -14.20
C ALA A 345 11.96 -6.27 -14.41
N LEU A 346 12.71 -5.18 -14.27
CA LEU A 346 14.16 -5.23 -14.08
C LEU A 346 14.47 -5.06 -12.59
N LEU A 347 15.10 -6.06 -12.00
CA LEU A 347 15.48 -6.06 -10.59
C LEU A 347 16.94 -5.60 -10.44
N VAL A 348 17.14 -4.47 -9.79
CA VAL A 348 18.47 -3.87 -9.57
C VAL A 348 18.87 -3.96 -8.10
N PRO A 349 20.18 -4.03 -7.78
CA PRO A 349 20.61 -3.96 -6.38
C PRO A 349 20.05 -2.73 -5.68
N ALA A 350 19.51 -2.91 -4.45
CA ALA A 350 18.98 -1.81 -3.68
C ALA A 350 20.09 -0.78 -3.37
N GLY A 351 19.78 0.51 -3.56
CA GLY A 351 20.70 1.60 -3.27
C GLY A 351 21.85 1.77 -4.24
N ASP A 352 21.86 1.08 -5.37
CA ASP A 352 22.91 1.19 -6.40
C ASP A 352 22.46 2.12 -7.55
N PRO A 353 22.87 3.41 -7.57
CA PRO A 353 22.52 4.33 -8.62
C PRO A 353 23.16 3.98 -9.97
N GLY A 354 24.30 3.29 -9.97
CA GLY A 354 24.99 2.87 -11.20
C GLY A 354 24.23 1.77 -11.91
N ALA A 355 23.80 0.73 -11.19
CA ALA A 355 22.95 -0.34 -11.73
C ALA A 355 21.60 0.20 -12.20
N LEU A 356 21.01 1.14 -11.45
CA LEU A 356 19.77 1.81 -11.82
C LEU A 356 19.94 2.58 -13.14
N ALA A 357 21.02 3.39 -13.25
CA ALA A 357 21.33 4.15 -14.48
C ALA A 357 21.59 3.23 -15.69
N ALA A 358 22.33 2.13 -15.50
CA ALA A 358 22.59 1.16 -16.57
C ALA A 358 21.28 0.52 -17.08
N SER A 359 20.40 0.15 -16.17
CA SER A 359 19.08 -0.43 -16.53
C SER A 359 18.17 0.59 -17.20
N LEU A 360 18.21 1.85 -16.79
CA LEU A 360 17.46 2.94 -17.43
C LEU A 360 17.98 3.20 -18.85
N ARG A 361 19.30 3.24 -19.07
CA ARG A 361 19.91 3.38 -20.41
C ARG A 361 19.45 2.25 -21.33
N ARG A 362 19.52 1.00 -20.84
CA ARG A 362 19.02 -0.15 -21.63
C ARG A 362 17.57 0.02 -22.05
N LEU A 363 16.70 0.51 -21.17
CA LEU A 363 15.29 0.74 -21.53
C LEU A 363 15.11 1.99 -22.39
N HIS A 364 15.96 3.02 -22.24
CA HIS A 364 15.99 4.19 -23.14
C HIS A 364 16.31 3.77 -24.57
N ASP A 365 17.35 2.96 -24.76
CA ASP A 365 17.90 2.59 -26.08
C ASP A 365 17.08 1.48 -26.78
N ASP A 366 16.28 0.68 -26.02
CA ASP A 366 15.46 -0.41 -26.56
C ASP A 366 13.95 -0.22 -26.27
N PRO A 367 13.22 0.50 -27.13
CA PRO A 367 11.76 0.60 -27.06
C PRO A 367 11.05 -0.76 -27.18
N GLY A 368 11.68 -1.73 -27.85
CA GLY A 368 11.17 -3.09 -27.94
C GLY A 368 11.17 -3.81 -26.60
N ALA A 369 12.26 -3.68 -25.83
CA ALA A 369 12.34 -4.21 -24.47
C ALA A 369 11.27 -3.56 -23.56
N ARG A 370 11.07 -2.25 -23.64
CA ARG A 370 9.99 -1.58 -22.88
C ARG A 370 8.62 -2.20 -23.16
N ARG A 371 8.29 -2.43 -24.44
CA ARG A 371 7.02 -3.07 -24.81
C ARG A 371 6.90 -4.50 -24.30
N ARG A 372 7.94 -5.33 -24.44
CA ARG A 372 7.93 -6.73 -24.00
C ARG A 372 7.77 -6.82 -22.48
N ILE A 373 8.58 -6.09 -21.72
CA ILE A 373 8.52 -6.08 -20.25
C ILE A 373 7.16 -5.54 -19.77
N GLY A 374 6.68 -4.44 -20.37
CA GLY A 374 5.37 -3.88 -20.02
C GLY A 374 4.21 -4.83 -20.30
N ALA A 375 4.23 -5.57 -21.41
CA ALA A 375 3.22 -6.57 -21.72
C ALA A 375 3.25 -7.74 -20.72
N ALA A 376 4.44 -8.24 -20.36
CA ALA A 376 4.60 -9.29 -19.35
C ALA A 376 4.20 -8.81 -17.96
N ALA A 377 4.54 -7.56 -17.59
CA ALA A 377 4.12 -6.92 -16.35
C ALA A 377 2.59 -6.89 -16.22
N ARG A 378 1.90 -6.49 -17.30
CA ARG A 378 0.43 -6.47 -17.33
C ARG A 378 -0.18 -7.86 -17.22
N ALA A 379 0.37 -8.86 -17.91
CA ALA A 379 -0.09 -10.22 -17.80
C ALA A 379 0.07 -10.74 -16.36
N ALA A 380 1.21 -10.49 -15.74
CA ALA A 380 1.45 -10.82 -14.33
C ALA A 380 0.46 -10.11 -13.39
N ALA A 381 0.13 -8.83 -13.66
CA ALA A 381 -0.85 -8.11 -12.86
C ALA A 381 -2.22 -8.75 -12.93
N THR A 382 -2.66 -9.15 -14.11
CA THR A 382 -3.95 -9.82 -14.32
C THR A 382 -4.00 -11.18 -13.61
N ASP A 383 -2.91 -11.92 -13.65
CA ASP A 383 -2.82 -13.27 -13.09
C ASP A 383 -2.82 -13.29 -11.56
N ARG A 384 -2.04 -12.41 -10.91
CA ARG A 384 -1.75 -12.54 -9.47
C ARG A 384 -1.61 -11.25 -8.66
N TRP A 385 -1.95 -10.07 -9.22
CA TRP A 385 -1.84 -8.78 -8.50
C TRP A 385 -3.18 -8.05 -8.38
N SER A 386 -4.31 -8.71 -8.67
CA SER A 386 -5.63 -8.09 -8.49
C SER A 386 -6.12 -8.20 -7.05
N TRP A 387 -6.96 -7.27 -6.64
CA TRP A 387 -7.67 -7.40 -5.37
C TRP A 387 -8.62 -8.58 -5.37
N ASP A 388 -9.22 -8.94 -6.53
CA ASP A 388 -10.09 -10.11 -6.66
C ASP A 388 -9.34 -11.38 -6.32
N HIS A 389 -8.13 -11.56 -6.85
CA HIS A 389 -7.26 -12.70 -6.54
C HIS A 389 -6.98 -12.80 -5.02
N GLU A 390 -6.65 -11.69 -4.35
CA GLU A 390 -6.38 -11.70 -2.92
C GLU A 390 -7.64 -12.00 -2.07
N VAL A 391 -8.81 -11.50 -2.48
CA VAL A 391 -10.09 -11.81 -1.81
C VAL A 391 -10.44 -13.30 -1.98
N GLU A 392 -10.28 -13.86 -3.17
CA GLU A 392 -10.51 -15.29 -3.43
C GLU A 392 -9.63 -16.18 -2.56
N ARG A 393 -8.34 -15.82 -2.42
CA ARG A 393 -7.40 -16.52 -1.52
C ARG A 393 -7.85 -16.48 -0.06
N VAL A 394 -8.28 -15.31 0.43
CA VAL A 394 -8.83 -15.16 1.78
C VAL A 394 -10.08 -16.02 1.94
N MET A 395 -11.01 -15.98 1.01
CA MET A 395 -12.25 -16.77 1.05
C MET A 395 -11.97 -18.27 1.04
N ALA A 396 -10.99 -18.72 0.28
CA ALA A 396 -10.58 -20.12 0.25
C ALA A 396 -10.05 -20.59 1.63
N VAL A 397 -9.22 -19.75 2.30
CA VAL A 397 -8.73 -20.06 3.66
C VAL A 397 -9.88 -20.07 4.67
N LEU A 398 -10.75 -19.07 4.65
CA LEU A 398 -11.90 -19.02 5.56
C LEU A 398 -12.85 -20.22 5.36
N GLY A 399 -13.02 -20.69 4.13
CA GLY A 399 -13.77 -21.90 3.81
C GLY A 399 -13.19 -23.13 4.50
N ARG A 400 -11.86 -23.33 4.44
CA ARG A 400 -11.16 -24.45 5.12
C ARG A 400 -11.28 -24.38 6.63
N LEU A 401 -11.11 -23.19 7.22
CA LEU A 401 -11.25 -23.00 8.66
C LEU A 401 -12.66 -23.33 9.18
N ARG A 402 -13.70 -23.10 8.37
CA ARG A 402 -15.10 -23.46 8.71
C ARG A 402 -15.40 -24.95 8.60
N THR A 403 -14.74 -25.66 7.71
CA THR A 403 -14.97 -27.10 7.46
C THR A 403 -14.10 -28.03 8.32
N GLY A 404 -13.14 -27.49 9.07
CA GLY A 404 -12.22 -28.29 9.91
C GLY A 404 -11.25 -29.17 9.12
N SER A 405 -11.12 -28.96 7.80
CA SER A 405 -10.22 -29.74 6.94
C SER A 405 -8.82 -29.12 6.92
N ASP A 406 -7.96 -29.56 7.85
CA ASP A 406 -6.51 -29.36 7.80
C ASP A 406 -5.90 -30.16 6.63
N GLN A 407 -5.97 -29.67 5.42
CA GLN A 407 -5.08 -30.12 4.36
C GLN A 407 -3.93 -29.09 4.23
N GLN A 408 -2.76 -29.52 4.70
CA GLN A 408 -1.50 -28.82 4.51
C GLN A 408 -1.26 -28.56 3.03
N GLU A 409 -1.13 -27.30 2.62
CA GLU A 409 -0.53 -26.98 1.32
C GLU A 409 0.96 -27.36 1.37
N PRO A 410 1.52 -27.93 0.27
CA PRO A 410 2.93 -28.25 0.20
C PRO A 410 3.76 -26.95 0.33
N GLY A 411 4.81 -27.02 1.13
CA GLY A 411 5.66 -25.91 1.53
C GLY A 411 6.29 -25.15 0.36
N PHE A 412 6.54 -23.88 0.63
CA PHE A 412 7.41 -22.98 -0.14
C PHE A 412 8.87 -23.38 0.01
#